data_39e5f2f82aca5e1620638e19dde2e125
#
_entry.id   39e5f2f82aca5e1620638e19dde2e125
#
_cell.length_a   1.000
_cell.length_b   1.000
_cell.length_c   1.000
_cell.angle_alpha   90.00
_cell.angle_beta   90.00
_cell.angle_gamma   90.00
#
_symmetry.space_group_name_H-M   'P 1'
#
loop_
_entity.id
_entity.type
_entity.pdbx_description
1 polymer ?
#
loop_
_entity_poly.entity_id
_entity_poly.type
_entity_poly.pdbx_seq_one_letter_code
_entity_poly.pdbx_strand_id
1 'polypeptide(L)'
;MTALELAHSYGVAIRFADLGDWGDAELRSEYDPAIPEIRLNIRYAAALSPSELGEFVALAVGHELYHHREAIAEMPRCGDRRAREEAAADFAAELVRGAS
;
A
#
# COMPACT_ATOMS: atom_id res chain seq x y z
N MET A 1 3.05 1.68 15.70
CA MET A 1 3.20 0.52 14.79
C MET A 1 3.45 1.03 13.36
N THR A 2 4.47 0.51 12.71
CA THR A 2 4.74 0.87 11.31
C THR A 2 3.80 0.12 10.36
N ALA A 3 3.74 0.58 9.09
CA ALA A 3 2.95 -0.11 8.07
C ALA A 3 3.44 -1.55 7.86
N LEU A 4 4.75 -1.76 7.86
CA LEU A 4 5.34 -3.09 7.70
C LEU A 4 4.98 -4.01 8.87
N GLU A 5 5.04 -3.50 10.09
CA GLU A 5 4.65 -4.26 11.29
C GLU A 5 3.16 -4.62 11.24
N LEU A 6 2.32 -3.69 10.80
CA LEU A 6 0.89 -3.93 10.66
C LEU A 6 0.60 -4.99 9.61
N ALA A 7 1.27 -4.92 8.46
CA ALA A 7 1.13 -5.94 7.40
C ALA A 7 1.52 -7.32 7.93
N HIS A 8 2.62 -7.41 8.68
CA HIS A 8 3.05 -8.65 9.29
C HIS A 8 1.99 -9.19 10.26
N SER A 9 1.38 -8.33 11.06
CA SER A 9 0.34 -8.74 12.01
C SER A 9 -0.91 -9.30 11.32
N TYR A 10 -1.20 -8.84 10.11
CA TYR A 10 -2.30 -9.36 9.28
C TYR A 10 -1.93 -10.60 8.46
N GLY A 11 -0.67 -11.01 8.49
CA GLY A 11 -0.20 -12.11 7.65
C GLY A 11 -0.13 -11.77 6.17
N VAL A 12 0.02 -10.49 5.83
CA VAL A 12 0.10 -10.02 4.45
C VAL A 12 1.58 -9.95 4.03
N ALA A 13 1.93 -10.68 2.97
CA ALA A 13 3.27 -10.67 2.42
C ALA A 13 3.52 -9.39 1.62
N ILE A 14 4.78 -8.94 1.62
CA ILE A 14 5.18 -7.74 0.87
C ILE A 14 6.39 -8.11 0.02
N ARG A 15 6.34 -7.77 -1.27
CA ARG A 15 7.49 -7.96 -2.15
C ARG A 15 7.55 -6.89 -3.22
N PHE A 16 8.76 -6.69 -3.77
CA PHE A 16 8.95 -5.87 -4.95
C PHE A 16 8.74 -6.73 -6.20
N ALA A 17 8.11 -6.16 -7.21
CA ALA A 17 7.87 -6.84 -8.47
C ALA A 17 7.86 -5.82 -9.61
N ASP A 18 8.15 -6.28 -10.81
CA ASP A 18 8.04 -5.44 -12.00
C ASP A 18 6.56 -5.38 -12.41
N LEU A 19 5.91 -4.26 -12.09
CA LEU A 19 4.51 -4.04 -12.42
C LEU A 19 4.34 -3.29 -13.74
N GLY A 20 5.43 -3.05 -14.44
CA GLY A 20 5.43 -2.38 -15.73
C GLY A 20 5.69 -0.88 -15.63
N ASP A 21 5.87 -0.28 -16.81
CA ASP A 21 6.02 1.16 -16.99
C ASP A 21 4.74 1.69 -17.62
N TRP A 22 4.00 2.51 -16.86
CA TRP A 22 2.68 2.99 -17.26
C TRP A 22 2.70 4.44 -17.74
N GLY A 23 3.88 4.99 -18.00
CA GLY A 23 4.03 6.37 -18.43
C GLY A 23 3.61 7.35 -17.33
N ASP A 24 2.69 8.27 -17.67
CA ASP A 24 2.22 9.30 -16.71
C ASP A 24 1.33 8.71 -15.61
N ALA A 25 0.72 7.55 -15.85
CA ALA A 25 -0.14 6.87 -14.89
C ALA A 25 0.60 5.67 -14.28
N GLU A 26 1.49 5.94 -13.34
CA GLU A 26 2.31 4.90 -12.73
C GLU A 26 1.53 4.00 -11.80
N LEU A 27 1.59 2.69 -12.03
CA LEU A 27 1.14 1.70 -11.05
C LEU A 27 2.27 1.54 -10.03
N ARG A 28 2.10 2.10 -8.84
CA ARG A 28 3.12 2.09 -7.79
C ARG A 28 3.07 0.84 -6.94
N SER A 29 1.87 0.31 -6.73
CA SER A 29 1.66 -0.88 -5.90
C SER A 29 0.36 -1.57 -6.29
N GLU A 30 0.22 -2.84 -5.93
CA GLU A 30 -1.02 -3.58 -6.09
C GLU A 30 -1.23 -4.54 -4.93
N TYR A 31 -2.47 -4.91 -4.68
CA TYR A 31 -2.85 -5.84 -3.63
C TYR A 31 -3.56 -7.06 -4.23
N ASP A 32 -3.11 -8.24 -3.86
CA ASP A 32 -3.73 -9.51 -4.25
C ASP A 32 -4.37 -10.14 -3.01
N PRO A 33 -5.71 -10.15 -2.91
CA PRO A 33 -6.40 -10.68 -1.74
C PRO A 33 -6.31 -12.20 -1.60
N ALA A 34 -6.00 -12.90 -2.67
CA ALA A 34 -5.99 -14.38 -2.67
C ALA A 34 -4.82 -14.98 -1.90
N ILE A 35 -3.64 -14.31 -1.91
CA ILE A 35 -2.43 -14.82 -1.25
C ILE A 35 -2.48 -14.59 0.26
N PRO A 36 -2.76 -13.47 0.95
CA PRO A 36 -2.73 -12.09 0.49
C PRO A 36 -1.31 -11.53 0.36
N GLU A 37 -1.12 -10.68 -0.62
CA GLU A 37 0.20 -10.11 -0.92
C GLU A 37 0.07 -8.68 -1.42
N ILE A 38 1.01 -7.83 -0.98
CA ILE A 38 1.17 -6.48 -1.51
C ILE A 38 2.43 -6.48 -2.37
N ARG A 39 2.31 -6.05 -3.62
CA ARG A 39 3.44 -5.93 -4.53
C ARG A 39 3.75 -4.47 -4.77
N LEU A 40 5.02 -4.10 -4.62
CA LEU A 40 5.53 -2.74 -4.84
C LEU A 40 6.29 -2.71 -6.16
N ASN A 41 6.00 -1.70 -6.99
CA ASN A 41 6.61 -1.63 -8.31
C ASN A 41 8.09 -1.27 -8.21
N ILE A 42 8.96 -2.21 -8.54
CA ILE A 42 10.41 -2.03 -8.48
C ILE A 42 10.89 -0.96 -9.48
N ARG A 43 10.19 -0.75 -10.58
CA ARG A 43 10.54 0.29 -11.56
C ARG A 43 10.43 1.68 -10.96
N TYR A 44 9.38 1.92 -10.17
CA TYR A 44 9.21 3.18 -9.45
C TYR A 44 10.24 3.30 -8.33
N ALA A 45 10.41 2.26 -7.53
CA ALA A 45 11.29 2.24 -6.37
C ALA A 45 12.75 2.49 -6.76
N ALA A 46 13.20 1.96 -7.89
CA ALA A 46 14.59 2.08 -8.34
C ALA A 46 15.03 3.52 -8.62
N ALA A 47 14.08 4.43 -8.86
CA ALA A 47 14.37 5.83 -9.15
C ALA A 47 14.43 6.72 -7.90
N LEU A 48 14.14 6.16 -6.73
CA LEU A 48 14.02 6.91 -5.48
C LEU A 48 15.33 6.92 -4.69
N SER A 49 15.57 8.02 -3.95
CA SER A 49 16.62 8.07 -2.94
C SER A 49 16.27 7.14 -1.76
N PRO A 50 17.24 6.79 -0.87
CA PRO A 50 16.93 5.94 0.28
C PRO A 50 15.81 6.50 1.18
N SER A 51 15.76 7.81 1.42
CA SER A 51 14.71 8.42 2.24
C SER A 51 13.35 8.41 1.54
N GLU A 52 13.33 8.69 0.24
CA GLU A 52 12.12 8.61 -0.57
C GLU A 52 11.60 7.18 -0.67
N LEU A 53 12.51 6.21 -0.76
CA LEU A 53 12.14 4.79 -0.80
C LEU A 53 11.43 4.36 0.47
N GLY A 54 11.96 4.75 1.64
CA GLY A 54 11.33 4.45 2.93
C GLY A 54 9.92 5.02 3.03
N GLU A 55 9.74 6.27 2.63
CA GLU A 55 8.43 6.91 2.60
C GLU A 55 7.47 6.24 1.62
N PHE A 56 7.95 5.92 0.43
CA PHE A 56 7.16 5.22 -0.58
C PHE A 56 6.66 3.87 -0.06
N VAL A 57 7.55 3.07 0.51
CA VAL A 57 7.18 1.75 1.04
C VAL A 57 6.10 1.88 2.12
N ALA A 58 6.30 2.79 3.08
CA ALA A 58 5.35 2.99 4.16
C ALA A 58 3.97 3.42 3.66
N LEU A 59 3.92 4.39 2.74
CA LEU A 59 2.66 4.88 2.19
C LEU A 59 1.97 3.85 1.31
N ALA A 60 2.72 3.17 0.45
CA ALA A 60 2.15 2.16 -0.44
C ALA A 60 1.61 0.96 0.34
N VAL A 61 2.37 0.47 1.31
CA VAL A 61 1.92 -0.65 2.16
C VAL A 61 0.69 -0.25 2.95
N GLY A 62 0.68 0.94 3.56
CA GLY A 62 -0.49 1.44 4.29
C GLY A 62 -1.74 1.56 3.42
N HIS A 63 -1.58 2.07 2.20
CA HIS A 63 -2.66 2.18 1.23
C HIS A 63 -3.27 0.82 0.89
N GLU A 64 -2.42 -0.16 0.58
CA GLU A 64 -2.91 -1.50 0.23
C GLU A 64 -3.46 -2.26 1.44
N LEU A 65 -2.95 -1.99 2.66
CA LEU A 65 -3.52 -2.56 3.88
C LEU A 65 -4.96 -2.10 4.14
N TYR A 66 -5.28 -0.87 3.77
CA TYR A 66 -6.67 -0.41 3.84
C TYR A 66 -7.57 -1.32 3.00
N HIS A 67 -7.16 -1.64 1.79
CA HIS A 67 -7.92 -2.54 0.92
C HIS A 67 -7.98 -3.97 1.48
N HIS A 68 -6.92 -4.43 2.14
CA HIS A 68 -6.95 -5.71 2.83
C HIS A 68 -8.00 -5.73 3.94
N ARG A 69 -8.08 -4.66 4.74
CA ARG A 69 -9.07 -4.55 5.81
C ARG A 69 -10.50 -4.54 5.27
N GLU A 70 -10.72 -3.92 4.11
CA GLU A 70 -12.01 -4.02 3.42
C GLU A 70 -12.31 -5.45 2.98
N ALA A 71 -11.29 -6.14 2.44
CA ALA A 71 -11.44 -7.51 1.93
C ALA A 71 -11.79 -8.51 3.03
N ILE A 72 -11.26 -8.33 4.24
CA ILE A 72 -11.56 -9.19 5.39
C ILE A 72 -12.72 -8.67 6.23
N ALA A 73 -13.45 -7.67 5.73
CA ALA A 73 -14.63 -7.08 6.35
C ALA A 73 -14.38 -6.42 7.72
N GLU A 74 -13.15 -6.01 8.02
CA GLU A 74 -12.85 -5.22 9.23
C GLU A 74 -13.30 -3.76 9.10
N MET A 75 -13.47 -3.30 7.85
CA MET A 75 -13.92 -1.94 7.56
C MET A 75 -15.05 -1.96 6.54
N PRO A 76 -16.00 -1.02 6.62
CA PRO A 76 -17.05 -0.92 5.61
C PRO A 76 -16.46 -0.61 4.24
N ARG A 77 -16.97 -1.25 3.22
CA ARG A 77 -16.58 -0.97 1.84
C ARG A 77 -17.47 0.13 1.28
N CYS A 78 -16.88 1.29 0.98
CA CYS A 78 -17.59 2.35 0.27
C CYS A 78 -17.88 1.91 -1.16
N GLY A 79 -19.04 2.31 -1.71
CA GLY A 79 -19.40 1.98 -3.08
C GLY A 79 -18.66 2.80 -4.14
N ASP A 80 -18.15 3.97 -3.76
CA ASP A 80 -17.46 4.89 -4.66
C ASP A 80 -15.96 4.62 -4.65
N ARG A 81 -15.39 4.27 -5.81
CA ARG A 81 -13.98 3.99 -5.97
C ARG A 81 -13.09 5.16 -5.54
N ARG A 82 -13.47 6.39 -5.92
CA ARG A 82 -12.70 7.58 -5.57
C ARG A 82 -12.66 7.79 -4.06
N ALA A 83 -13.79 7.64 -3.39
CA ALA A 83 -13.86 7.75 -1.94
C ALA A 83 -13.02 6.67 -1.24
N ARG A 84 -13.02 5.46 -1.79
CA ARG A 84 -12.20 4.36 -1.26
C ARG A 84 -10.71 4.65 -1.39
N GLU A 85 -10.28 5.19 -2.54
CA GLU A 85 -8.87 5.53 -2.77
C GLU A 85 -8.43 6.68 -1.87
N GLU A 86 -9.27 7.69 -1.67
CA GLU A 86 -8.99 8.80 -0.75
C GLU A 86 -8.89 8.29 0.70
N ALA A 87 -9.79 7.40 1.11
CA ALA A 87 -9.77 6.81 2.45
C ALA A 87 -8.50 5.96 2.66
N ALA A 88 -8.09 5.21 1.65
CA ALA A 88 -6.87 4.41 1.71
C ALA A 88 -5.62 5.29 1.84
N ALA A 89 -5.58 6.40 1.11
CA ALA A 89 -4.47 7.36 1.19
C ALA A 89 -4.43 8.04 2.57
N ASP A 90 -5.59 8.42 3.11
CA ASP A 90 -5.68 9.03 4.45
C ASP A 90 -5.24 8.04 5.53
N PHE A 91 -5.65 6.80 5.43
CA PHE A 91 -5.23 5.74 6.36
C PHE A 91 -3.71 5.56 6.33
N ALA A 92 -3.11 5.53 5.13
CA ALA A 92 -1.67 5.38 4.97
C ALA A 92 -0.92 6.57 5.60
N ALA A 93 -1.39 7.79 5.37
CA ALA A 93 -0.78 9.00 5.93
C ALA A 93 -0.87 9.02 7.46
N GLU A 94 -2.00 8.64 8.02
CA GLU A 94 -2.18 8.52 9.48
C GLU A 94 -1.21 7.50 10.08
N LEU A 95 -1.05 6.37 9.40
CA LEU A 95 -0.18 5.29 9.87
C LEU A 95 1.29 5.75 9.87
N VAL A 96 1.72 6.48 8.86
CA VAL A 96 3.08 7.03 8.77
C VAL A 96 3.31 8.05 9.89
N ARG A 97 2.35 8.95 10.13
CA ARG A 97 2.45 9.93 11.23
C ARG A 97 2.53 9.26 12.59
N GLY A 98 1.73 8.21 12.80
CA GLY A 98 1.71 7.48 14.06
C GLY A 98 2.98 6.67 14.33
N ALA A 99 3.75 6.36 13.29
CA ALA A 99 4.99 5.59 13.39
C ALA A 99 6.24 6.47 13.63
N SER A 100 6.13 7.78 13.47
CA SER A 100 7.27 8.69 13.60
C SER A 100 7.52 9.21 15.01
#